data_7dd1c41efa3be0303334e24ad03e2bd6
#
_entry.id   7dd1c41efa3be0303334e24ad03e2bd6
#
_cell.length_a   1.000
_cell.length_b   1.000
_cell.length_c   1.000
_cell.angle_alpha   90.00
_cell.angle_beta   90.00
_cell.angle_gamma   90.00
#
_symmetry.space_group_name_H-M   'P 1'
#
loop_
_entity.id
_entity.type
_entity.pdbx_description
1 polymer ?
#
loop_
_entity_poly.entity_id
_entity_poly.type
_entity_poly.pdbx_seq_one_letter_code
_entity_poly.pdbx_strand_id
1 'polypeptide(L)'
;MTSHISSQPVHVLRPDELPAKNRGAGATTVPLVTYARGATSFLNGMTTFGPGAAIGHHTHNVVESVMVVQGRAIVDVDGERTELRTFDTTLVPANVPHHFENASGTEPMRILWTYASVDATRTLLDSGEHGRIDGESTGAQDGVRAADAVVEVAELHVLPGHEQAFEEAVAEAATLFQRAAGARSMALERSHEDPSHYRLVVRWESVADHTEGFRGSRAFARWRELVGEHLAADPSAQHFRNVLTAF
;
A
#
# COMPACT_ATOMS: atom_id res chain seq x y z
N MET A 1 5.91 27.62 21.33
CA MET A 1 6.59 27.42 20.03
C MET A 1 5.68 26.60 19.16
N THR A 2 5.14 27.18 18.09
CA THR A 2 4.22 26.50 17.18
C THR A 2 5.03 25.57 16.30
N SER A 3 4.87 24.27 16.48
CA SER A 3 5.43 23.25 15.60
C SER A 3 4.87 23.44 14.18
N HIS A 4 5.71 23.85 13.25
CA HIS A 4 5.41 23.77 11.84
C HIS A 4 5.35 22.29 11.45
N ILE A 5 4.16 21.70 11.50
CA ILE A 5 3.87 20.46 10.75
C ILE A 5 4.11 20.84 9.29
N SER A 6 5.15 20.27 8.69
CA SER A 6 5.37 20.37 7.23
C SER A 6 4.15 19.77 6.55
N SER A 7 3.24 20.63 6.10
CA SER A 7 2.06 20.18 5.36
C SER A 7 2.52 19.64 4.03
N GLN A 8 2.47 18.32 3.87
CA GLN A 8 2.53 17.70 2.54
C GLN A 8 1.44 18.35 1.68
N PRO A 9 1.72 18.73 0.42
CA PRO A 9 0.71 19.34 -0.42
C PRO A 9 -0.47 18.40 -0.61
N VAL A 10 -1.68 18.93 -0.43
CA VAL A 10 -2.90 18.18 -0.71
C VAL A 10 -3.01 17.97 -2.22
N HIS A 11 -3.06 16.72 -2.66
CA HIS A 11 -3.28 16.37 -4.05
C HIS A 11 -4.78 16.17 -4.29
N VAL A 12 -5.36 16.94 -5.21
CA VAL A 12 -6.72 16.74 -5.68
C VAL A 12 -6.65 15.83 -6.92
N LEU A 13 -7.21 14.64 -6.81
CA LEU A 13 -7.23 13.64 -7.88
C LEU A 13 -8.62 13.64 -8.54
N ARG A 14 -8.69 14.00 -9.81
CA ARG A 14 -9.92 14.02 -10.59
C ARG A 14 -9.96 12.83 -11.55
N PRO A 15 -10.92 11.92 -11.42
CA PRO A 15 -10.95 10.72 -12.27
C PRO A 15 -10.94 11.03 -13.77
N ASP A 16 -11.60 12.11 -14.18
CA ASP A 16 -11.72 12.49 -15.60
C ASP A 16 -10.41 13.07 -16.18
N GLU A 17 -9.46 13.46 -15.33
CA GLU A 17 -8.16 14.00 -15.71
C GLU A 17 -7.04 12.94 -15.66
N LEU A 18 -7.36 11.73 -15.17
CA LEU A 18 -6.39 10.66 -14.96
C LEU A 18 -6.49 9.57 -16.03
N PRO A 19 -5.37 8.92 -16.38
CA PRO A 19 -5.37 7.85 -17.37
C PRO A 19 -6.24 6.68 -16.90
N ALA A 20 -7.10 6.23 -17.80
CA ALA A 20 -7.97 5.08 -17.61
C ALA A 20 -7.38 3.84 -18.26
N LYS A 21 -7.53 2.68 -17.61
CA LYS A 21 -7.14 1.38 -18.13
C LYS A 21 -8.39 0.59 -18.53
N ASN A 22 -8.42 0.10 -19.77
CA ASN A 22 -9.45 -0.84 -20.22
C ASN A 22 -9.19 -2.21 -19.57
N ARG A 23 -10.22 -2.77 -18.92
CA ARG A 23 -10.18 -4.06 -18.22
C ARG A 23 -10.76 -5.21 -19.07
N GLY A 24 -11.20 -4.93 -20.28
CA GLY A 24 -12.00 -5.85 -21.07
C GLY A 24 -13.48 -5.90 -20.65
N ALA A 25 -14.28 -6.65 -21.36
CA ALA A 25 -15.70 -6.90 -21.07
C ALA A 25 -16.53 -5.64 -20.74
N GLY A 26 -16.16 -4.47 -21.27
CA GLY A 26 -16.87 -3.22 -21.04
C GLY A 26 -16.56 -2.50 -19.71
N ALA A 27 -15.52 -2.91 -19.00
CA ALA A 27 -15.08 -2.27 -17.77
C ALA A 27 -13.83 -1.41 -17.97
N THR A 28 -13.75 -0.26 -17.29
CA THR A 28 -12.62 0.69 -17.33
C THR A 28 -12.29 1.16 -15.92
N THR A 29 -11.02 1.10 -15.55
CA THR A 29 -10.53 1.49 -14.22
C THR A 29 -9.65 2.73 -14.29
N VAL A 30 -9.87 3.65 -13.35
CA VAL A 30 -9.01 4.81 -13.08
C VAL A 30 -8.46 4.68 -11.66
N PRO A 31 -7.19 4.31 -11.49
CA PRO A 31 -6.54 4.34 -10.19
C PRO A 31 -6.40 5.79 -9.70
N LEU A 32 -6.76 6.06 -8.45
CA LEU A 32 -6.68 7.39 -7.83
C LEU A 32 -5.48 7.48 -6.89
N VAL A 33 -5.56 6.82 -5.76
CA VAL A 33 -4.47 6.77 -4.77
C VAL A 33 -3.62 5.55 -5.06
N THR A 34 -2.37 5.78 -5.47
CA THR A 34 -1.41 4.73 -5.87
C THR A 34 -0.07 4.96 -5.21
N TYR A 35 0.75 3.91 -5.14
CA TYR A 35 2.13 4.03 -4.64
C TYR A 35 2.92 5.12 -5.39
N ALA A 36 2.84 5.14 -6.71
CA ALA A 36 3.51 6.14 -7.55
C ALA A 36 3.05 7.59 -7.28
N ARG A 37 1.89 7.77 -6.64
CA ARG A 37 1.36 9.07 -6.20
C ARG A 37 1.54 9.32 -4.70
N GLY A 38 2.39 8.53 -4.03
CA GLY A 38 2.76 8.72 -2.62
C GLY A 38 1.87 7.99 -1.62
N ALA A 39 1.07 7.02 -2.04
CA ALA A 39 0.34 6.17 -1.11
C ALA A 39 1.29 5.28 -0.31
N THR A 40 1.08 5.18 1.00
CA THR A 40 1.89 4.38 1.92
C THR A 40 1.10 3.29 2.65
N SER A 41 -0.23 3.41 2.69
CA SER A 41 -1.08 2.55 3.53
C SER A 41 -2.21 1.86 2.78
N PHE A 42 -2.73 2.46 1.71
CA PHE A 42 -3.85 1.92 0.96
C PHE A 42 -3.77 2.32 -0.51
N LEU A 43 -4.47 1.57 -1.36
CA LEU A 43 -4.73 1.97 -2.75
C LEU A 43 -6.23 2.18 -2.93
N ASN A 44 -6.62 3.13 -3.78
CA ASN A 44 -8.00 3.23 -4.23
C ASN A 44 -8.11 3.69 -5.68
N GLY A 45 -9.30 3.51 -6.24
CA GLY A 45 -9.63 3.95 -7.57
C GLY A 45 -11.10 3.70 -7.91
N MET A 46 -11.47 4.10 -9.11
CA MET A 46 -12.82 3.92 -9.62
C MET A 46 -12.84 2.97 -10.79
N THR A 47 -13.84 2.10 -10.85
CA THR A 47 -14.12 1.29 -12.03
C THR A 47 -15.51 1.62 -12.55
N THR A 48 -15.58 1.91 -13.83
CA THR A 48 -16.83 2.09 -14.57
C THR A 48 -17.12 0.83 -15.37
N PHE A 49 -18.33 0.35 -15.26
CA PHE A 49 -18.86 -0.80 -15.99
C PHE A 49 -19.93 -0.32 -16.98
N GLY A 50 -19.79 -0.65 -18.24
CA GLY A 50 -20.86 -0.50 -19.21
C GLY A 50 -22.08 -1.38 -18.87
N PRO A 51 -23.20 -1.24 -19.60
CA PRO A 51 -24.38 -2.07 -19.40
C PRO A 51 -24.05 -3.56 -19.48
N GLY A 52 -24.42 -4.33 -18.45
CA GLY A 52 -24.18 -5.78 -18.36
C GLY A 52 -22.70 -6.20 -18.27
N ALA A 53 -21.78 -5.24 -18.13
CA ALA A 53 -20.35 -5.53 -18.00
C ALA A 53 -20.02 -6.14 -16.62
N ALA A 54 -19.01 -7.01 -16.60
CA ALA A 54 -18.50 -7.63 -15.38
C ALA A 54 -16.97 -7.74 -15.41
N ILE A 55 -16.36 -7.85 -14.26
CA ILE A 55 -14.96 -8.28 -14.09
C ILE A 55 -14.96 -9.75 -13.68
N GLY A 56 -14.03 -10.55 -14.19
CA GLY A 56 -13.91 -11.97 -13.84
C GLY A 56 -13.67 -12.20 -12.34
N HIS A 57 -14.05 -13.38 -11.84
CA HIS A 57 -13.81 -13.78 -10.46
C HIS A 57 -12.32 -13.71 -10.12
N HIS A 58 -12.00 -13.15 -8.98
CA HIS A 58 -10.63 -12.95 -8.52
C HIS A 58 -10.54 -12.91 -6.99
N THR A 59 -9.32 -12.96 -6.50
CA THR A 59 -8.99 -12.76 -5.09
C THR A 59 -7.96 -11.65 -4.95
N HIS A 60 -7.93 -11.04 -3.75
CA HIS A 60 -6.88 -10.13 -3.33
C HIS A 60 -6.17 -10.66 -2.10
N ASN A 61 -4.88 -10.37 -1.95
CA ASN A 61 -4.09 -10.72 -0.76
C ASN A 61 -4.41 -9.85 0.47
N VAL A 62 -5.30 -8.88 0.33
CA VAL A 62 -5.68 -7.91 1.38
C VAL A 62 -7.18 -7.71 1.39
N VAL A 63 -7.69 -7.12 2.46
CA VAL A 63 -9.10 -6.69 2.55
C VAL A 63 -9.38 -5.65 1.49
N GLU A 64 -10.53 -5.76 0.82
CA GLU A 64 -11.07 -4.79 -0.11
C GLU A 64 -12.39 -4.21 0.42
N SER A 65 -12.53 -2.89 0.34
CA SER A 65 -13.83 -2.22 0.50
C SER A 65 -14.28 -1.67 -0.84
N VAL A 66 -15.52 -1.98 -1.25
CA VAL A 66 -16.10 -1.49 -2.50
C VAL A 66 -17.43 -0.82 -2.24
N MET A 67 -17.55 0.45 -2.66
CA MET A 67 -18.80 1.20 -2.64
C MET A 67 -19.34 1.39 -4.06
N VAL A 68 -20.62 1.13 -4.26
CA VAL A 68 -21.31 1.53 -5.49
C VAL A 68 -21.57 3.04 -5.44
N VAL A 69 -20.94 3.80 -6.34
CA VAL A 69 -21.08 5.27 -6.37
C VAL A 69 -22.07 5.74 -7.45
N GLN A 70 -22.45 4.85 -8.37
CA GLN A 70 -23.45 5.11 -9.40
C GLN A 70 -24.06 3.79 -9.88
N GLY A 71 -25.38 3.78 -10.10
CA GLY A 71 -26.09 2.64 -10.68
C GLY A 71 -26.39 1.54 -9.67
N ARG A 72 -26.47 0.29 -10.15
CA ARG A 72 -26.72 -0.91 -9.36
C ARG A 72 -25.74 -2.00 -9.74
N ALA A 73 -25.21 -2.69 -8.76
CA ALA A 73 -24.30 -3.81 -8.94
C ALA A 73 -24.93 -5.13 -8.49
N ILE A 74 -24.43 -6.24 -9.01
CA ILE A 74 -24.51 -7.53 -8.35
C ILE A 74 -23.08 -7.86 -7.94
N VAL A 75 -22.88 -8.15 -6.66
CA VAL A 75 -21.64 -8.71 -6.14
C VAL A 75 -21.84 -10.21 -5.92
N ASP A 76 -20.85 -10.99 -6.30
CA ASP A 76 -20.73 -12.40 -5.95
C ASP A 76 -19.51 -12.53 -5.03
N VAL A 77 -19.72 -13.00 -3.82
CA VAL A 77 -18.66 -13.27 -2.82
C VAL A 77 -18.77 -14.72 -2.39
N ASP A 78 -17.78 -15.52 -2.71
CA ASP A 78 -17.75 -16.96 -2.42
C ASP A 78 -18.99 -17.73 -2.89
N GLY A 79 -19.57 -17.32 -4.03
CA GLY A 79 -20.78 -17.89 -4.63
C GLY A 79 -22.11 -17.32 -4.10
N GLU A 80 -22.07 -16.42 -3.12
CA GLU A 80 -23.26 -15.71 -2.64
C GLU A 80 -23.45 -14.40 -3.42
N ARG A 81 -24.60 -14.29 -4.11
CA ARG A 81 -24.92 -13.14 -4.97
C ARG A 81 -25.85 -12.17 -4.26
N THR A 82 -25.45 -10.91 -4.21
CA THR A 82 -26.21 -9.83 -3.57
C THR A 82 -26.34 -8.63 -4.51
N GLU A 83 -27.56 -8.09 -4.64
CA GLU A 83 -27.79 -6.82 -5.36
C GLU A 83 -27.45 -5.64 -4.46
N LEU A 84 -26.66 -4.69 -4.99
CA LEU A 84 -26.22 -3.47 -4.34
C LEU A 84 -26.78 -2.25 -5.08
N ARG A 85 -27.11 -1.22 -4.30
CA ARG A 85 -27.54 0.10 -4.77
C ARG A 85 -26.45 1.12 -4.53
N THR A 86 -26.60 2.29 -5.11
CA THR A 86 -25.73 3.43 -4.86
C THR A 86 -25.60 3.68 -3.36
N PHE A 87 -24.34 3.77 -2.89
CA PHE A 87 -23.83 3.91 -1.53
C PHE A 87 -23.82 2.63 -0.68
N ASP A 88 -24.36 1.52 -1.18
CA ASP A 88 -24.10 0.24 -0.53
C ASP A 88 -22.60 -0.08 -0.64
N THR A 89 -22.05 -0.62 0.46
CA THR A 89 -20.63 -0.90 0.59
C THR A 89 -20.42 -2.34 1.01
N THR A 90 -19.50 -3.01 0.35
CA THR A 90 -19.02 -4.35 0.74
C THR A 90 -17.68 -4.27 1.45
N LEU A 91 -17.42 -5.23 2.32
CA LEU A 91 -16.11 -5.49 2.90
C LEU A 91 -15.76 -6.96 2.58
N VAL A 92 -14.85 -7.16 1.63
CA VAL A 92 -14.41 -8.48 1.19
C VAL A 92 -13.12 -8.84 1.91
N PRO A 93 -13.09 -9.94 2.68
CA PRO A 93 -11.86 -10.39 3.33
C PRO A 93 -10.78 -10.79 2.32
N ALA A 94 -9.52 -10.80 2.77
CA ALA A 94 -8.40 -11.26 1.96
C ALA A 94 -8.61 -12.71 1.49
N ASN A 95 -8.21 -13.00 0.26
CA ASN A 95 -8.24 -14.32 -0.39
C ASN A 95 -9.65 -14.93 -0.60
N VAL A 96 -10.71 -14.16 -0.39
CA VAL A 96 -12.08 -14.60 -0.70
C VAL A 96 -12.39 -14.33 -2.17
N PRO A 97 -12.84 -15.34 -2.94
CA PRO A 97 -13.27 -15.19 -4.34
C PRO A 97 -14.43 -14.22 -4.45
N HIS A 98 -14.35 -13.28 -5.37
CA HIS A 98 -15.44 -12.34 -5.60
C HIS A 98 -15.37 -11.71 -7.00
N HIS A 99 -16.48 -11.12 -7.42
CA HIS A 99 -16.53 -10.22 -8.56
C HIS A 99 -17.72 -9.25 -8.47
N PHE A 100 -17.69 -8.23 -9.32
CA PHE A 100 -18.76 -7.27 -9.50
C PHE A 100 -19.25 -7.27 -10.94
N GLU A 101 -20.57 -7.16 -11.12
CA GLU A 101 -21.20 -6.97 -12.41
C GLU A 101 -22.22 -5.85 -12.37
N ASN A 102 -22.41 -5.15 -13.48
CA ASN A 102 -23.44 -4.15 -13.63
C ASN A 102 -24.81 -4.83 -13.79
N ALA A 103 -25.70 -4.62 -12.83
CA ALA A 103 -27.07 -5.17 -12.82
C ALA A 103 -27.97 -4.57 -13.90
N SER A 104 -27.59 -3.44 -14.54
CA SER A 104 -28.36 -2.79 -15.58
C SER A 104 -27.88 -3.17 -16.98
N GLY A 105 -28.80 -3.54 -17.85
CA GLY A 105 -28.54 -3.75 -19.28
C GLY A 105 -28.51 -2.46 -20.11
N THR A 106 -28.79 -1.29 -19.52
CA THR A 106 -28.92 -0.02 -20.27
C THR A 106 -28.11 1.12 -19.68
N GLU A 107 -27.87 1.13 -18.37
CA GLU A 107 -27.21 2.24 -17.66
C GLU A 107 -25.81 1.81 -17.18
N PRO A 108 -24.85 2.73 -17.12
CA PRO A 108 -23.55 2.44 -16.56
C PRO A 108 -23.58 2.32 -15.03
N MET A 109 -22.65 1.57 -14.48
CA MET A 109 -22.40 1.44 -13.06
C MET A 109 -20.99 1.90 -12.74
N ARG A 110 -20.78 2.51 -11.55
CA ARG A 110 -19.46 2.86 -11.03
C ARG A 110 -19.28 2.37 -9.61
N ILE A 111 -18.11 1.88 -9.33
CA ILE A 111 -17.67 1.52 -7.98
C ILE A 111 -16.43 2.32 -7.59
N LEU A 112 -16.32 2.63 -6.30
CA LEU A 112 -15.08 3.07 -5.66
C LEU A 112 -14.54 1.90 -4.85
N TRP A 113 -13.36 1.41 -5.19
CA TRP A 113 -12.69 0.35 -4.47
C TRP A 113 -11.52 0.90 -3.64
N THR A 114 -11.24 0.26 -2.52
CA THR A 114 -10.15 0.58 -1.61
C THR A 114 -9.51 -0.70 -1.08
N TYR A 115 -8.22 -0.86 -1.28
CA TYR A 115 -7.43 -1.98 -0.77
C TYR A 115 -6.63 -1.56 0.46
N ALA A 116 -6.62 -2.39 1.50
CA ALA A 116 -6.03 -2.11 2.80
C ALA A 116 -4.48 -2.17 2.81
N SER A 117 -3.83 -2.11 1.67
CA SER A 117 -2.37 -2.05 1.54
C SER A 117 -1.96 -1.48 0.20
N VAL A 118 -0.80 -0.84 0.14
CA VAL A 118 -0.12 -0.46 -1.11
C VAL A 118 0.46 -1.68 -1.84
N ASP A 119 0.61 -2.81 -1.16
CA ASP A 119 1.08 -4.08 -1.74
C ASP A 119 -0.07 -5.00 -2.18
N ALA A 120 -1.26 -4.44 -2.43
CA ALA A 120 -2.39 -5.19 -2.90
C ALA A 120 -2.13 -5.85 -4.25
N THR A 121 -2.46 -7.14 -4.33
CA THR A 121 -2.39 -7.96 -5.55
C THR A 121 -3.76 -8.51 -5.91
N ARG A 122 -3.90 -8.93 -7.16
CA ARG A 122 -5.06 -9.66 -7.67
C ARG A 122 -4.62 -10.94 -8.33
N THR A 123 -5.40 -12.01 -8.13
CA THR A 123 -5.28 -13.27 -8.86
C THR A 123 -6.62 -13.57 -9.53
N LEU A 124 -6.65 -13.68 -10.85
CA LEU A 124 -7.84 -14.13 -11.61
C LEU A 124 -8.01 -15.64 -11.43
N LEU A 125 -9.24 -16.09 -11.17
CA LEU A 125 -9.50 -17.52 -10.88
C LEU A 125 -9.52 -18.38 -12.14
N ASP A 126 -9.93 -17.84 -13.27
CA ASP A 126 -10.04 -18.56 -14.55
C ASP A 126 -8.69 -18.78 -15.23
N SER A 127 -7.81 -17.78 -15.21
CA SER A 127 -6.50 -17.80 -15.87
C SER A 127 -5.33 -18.04 -14.94
N GLY A 128 -5.50 -17.80 -13.62
CA GLY A 128 -4.40 -17.78 -12.66
C GLY A 128 -3.49 -16.55 -12.80
N GLU A 129 -3.84 -15.60 -13.67
CA GLU A 129 -3.06 -14.37 -13.84
C GLU A 129 -2.96 -13.63 -12.50
N HIS A 130 -1.74 -13.33 -12.09
CA HIS A 130 -1.42 -12.67 -10.83
C HIS A 130 -0.63 -11.38 -11.08
N GLY A 131 -1.00 -10.30 -10.40
CA GLY A 131 -0.31 -9.03 -10.53
C GLY A 131 -0.67 -8.04 -9.42
N ARG A 132 0.13 -6.97 -9.34
CA ARG A 132 -0.14 -5.86 -8.42
C ARG A 132 -1.31 -5.01 -8.93
N ILE A 133 -2.12 -4.49 -8.03
CA ILE A 133 -3.22 -3.59 -8.37
C ILE A 133 -2.71 -2.28 -9.00
N ASP A 134 -1.65 -1.70 -8.45
CA ASP A 134 -1.07 -0.46 -8.95
C ASP A 134 -0.19 -0.65 -10.21
N GLY A 135 0.30 -1.84 -10.48
CA GLY A 135 0.95 -2.23 -11.75
C GLY A 135 0.01 -2.12 -12.95
N GLU A 136 -1.29 -2.12 -12.72
CA GLU A 136 -2.30 -1.90 -13.74
C GLU A 136 -2.43 -0.44 -14.18
N SER A 137 -1.90 0.51 -13.42
CA SER A 137 -2.10 1.96 -13.63
C SER A 137 -1.07 2.62 -14.52
N THR A 138 0.06 1.97 -14.73
CA THR A 138 1.14 2.51 -15.56
C THR A 138 1.52 1.46 -16.58
N GLY A 139 1.70 1.81 -17.83
CA GLY A 139 2.48 1.01 -18.76
C GLY A 139 3.96 0.94 -18.36
N ALA A 140 4.24 1.06 -17.07
CA ALA A 140 5.55 0.94 -16.47
C ALA A 140 5.80 -0.53 -16.17
N GLN A 141 6.78 -1.00 -16.83
CA GLN A 141 7.42 -2.28 -16.80
C GLN A 141 7.62 -2.82 -15.37
N ASP A 142 7.38 -4.12 -15.28
CA ASP A 142 7.96 -5.06 -14.33
C ASP A 142 8.11 -4.56 -12.90
N GLY A 143 6.97 -4.61 -12.20
CA GLY A 143 6.99 -4.52 -10.76
C GLY A 143 7.89 -5.60 -10.20
N VAL A 144 8.82 -5.20 -9.34
CA VAL A 144 9.48 -6.09 -8.40
C VAL A 144 8.40 -7.01 -7.83
N ARG A 145 8.57 -8.30 -7.99
CA ARG A 145 7.64 -9.32 -7.49
C ARG A 145 7.42 -9.07 -5.99
N ALA A 146 6.20 -9.15 -5.51
CA ALA A 146 5.93 -9.11 -4.07
C ALA A 146 6.77 -10.14 -3.29
N ALA A 147 7.23 -11.19 -3.97
CA ALA A 147 8.17 -12.17 -3.45
C ALA A 147 9.57 -11.60 -3.15
N ASP A 148 9.95 -10.48 -3.76
CA ASP A 148 11.26 -9.86 -3.57
C ASP A 148 11.23 -8.72 -2.53
N ALA A 149 10.04 -8.30 -2.11
CA ALA A 149 9.90 -7.33 -1.04
C ALA A 149 10.45 -7.87 0.28
N VAL A 150 11.30 -7.09 0.91
CA VAL A 150 11.95 -7.48 2.16
C VAL A 150 11.58 -6.54 3.29
N VAL A 151 11.60 -7.07 4.50
CA VAL A 151 11.44 -6.29 5.73
C VAL A 151 12.81 -6.18 6.39
N GLU A 152 13.36 -4.98 6.45
CA GLU A 152 14.47 -4.69 7.33
C GLU A 152 13.95 -4.53 8.76
N VAL A 153 14.60 -5.20 9.70
CA VAL A 153 14.42 -4.99 11.14
C VAL A 153 15.76 -4.61 11.71
N ALA A 154 15.89 -3.38 12.21
CA ALA A 154 17.07 -2.91 12.89
C ALA A 154 16.80 -2.79 14.40
N GLU A 155 17.55 -3.53 15.20
CA GLU A 155 17.53 -3.43 16.66
C GLU A 155 18.36 -2.22 17.09
N LEU A 156 17.77 -1.37 17.94
CA LEU A 156 18.33 -0.09 18.38
C LEU A 156 18.27 -0.02 19.90
N HIS A 157 19.39 0.30 20.52
CA HIS A 157 19.46 0.54 21.96
C HIS A 157 19.77 2.02 22.19
N VAL A 158 18.87 2.72 22.85
CA VAL A 158 18.94 4.16 23.10
C VAL A 158 19.59 4.41 24.48
N LEU A 159 20.38 5.45 24.58
CA LEU A 159 20.95 5.89 25.87
C LEU A 159 19.82 6.24 26.84
N PRO A 160 19.88 5.79 28.11
CA PRO A 160 18.88 6.13 29.10
C PRO A 160 18.68 7.65 29.25
N GLY A 161 17.42 8.08 29.15
CA GLY A 161 17.02 9.49 29.17
C GLY A 161 17.07 10.20 27.82
N HIS A 162 17.48 9.50 26.73
CA HIS A 162 17.46 10.03 25.36
C HIS A 162 16.23 9.59 24.57
N GLU A 163 15.31 8.82 25.15
CA GLU A 163 14.22 8.17 24.43
C GLU A 163 13.35 9.15 23.64
N GLN A 164 12.92 10.24 24.27
CA GLN A 164 12.09 11.24 23.59
C GLN A 164 12.87 11.96 22.49
N ALA A 165 14.11 12.37 22.73
CA ALA A 165 14.94 13.04 21.74
C ALA A 165 15.24 12.13 20.55
N PHE A 166 15.44 10.83 20.79
CA PHE A 166 15.59 9.82 19.75
C PHE A 166 14.32 9.68 18.90
N GLU A 167 13.14 9.58 19.53
CA GLU A 167 11.86 9.50 18.82
C GLU A 167 11.62 10.73 17.94
N GLU A 168 11.95 11.94 18.43
CA GLU A 168 11.87 13.19 17.67
C GLU A 168 12.86 13.19 16.48
N ALA A 169 14.10 12.73 16.69
CA ALA A 169 15.11 12.60 15.63
C ALA A 169 14.70 11.60 14.55
N VAL A 170 14.10 10.46 14.93
CA VAL A 170 13.56 9.48 13.98
C VAL A 170 12.39 10.06 13.20
N ALA A 171 11.49 10.80 13.85
CA ALA A 171 10.37 11.47 13.18
C ALA A 171 10.85 12.51 12.15
N GLU A 172 11.90 13.31 12.46
CA GLU A 172 12.54 14.21 11.50
C GLU A 172 13.11 13.44 10.30
N ALA A 173 13.80 12.34 10.60
CA ALA A 173 14.47 11.52 9.58
C ALA A 173 13.52 10.68 8.71
N ALA A 174 12.26 10.49 9.09
CA ALA A 174 11.30 9.66 8.35
C ALA A 174 11.17 10.06 6.88
N THR A 175 11.29 11.36 6.58
CA THR A 175 11.25 11.88 5.19
C THR A 175 12.42 11.41 4.32
N LEU A 176 13.55 11.04 4.92
CA LEU A 176 14.71 10.50 4.21
C LEU A 176 14.42 9.11 3.66
N PHE A 177 13.74 8.27 4.46
CA PHE A 177 13.26 6.95 4.03
C PHE A 177 12.13 7.08 3.01
N GLN A 178 11.17 7.96 3.24
CA GLN A 178 10.04 8.17 2.32
C GLN A 178 10.48 8.54 0.89
N ARG A 179 11.63 9.23 0.76
CA ARG A 179 12.19 9.65 -0.53
C ARG A 179 13.19 8.64 -1.11
N ALA A 180 13.56 7.63 -0.35
CA ALA A 180 14.50 6.62 -0.80
C ALA A 180 13.84 5.70 -1.84
N ALA A 181 14.54 5.46 -2.95
CA ALA A 181 14.07 4.51 -3.96
C ALA A 181 13.91 3.12 -3.33
N GLY A 182 12.80 2.45 -3.64
CA GLY A 182 12.49 1.12 -3.11
C GLY A 182 11.97 1.08 -1.67
N ALA A 183 11.99 2.17 -0.89
CA ALA A 183 11.39 2.19 0.43
C ALA A 183 9.86 2.29 0.34
N ARG A 184 9.13 1.42 1.04
CA ARG A 184 7.66 1.33 0.98
C ARG A 184 6.96 1.77 2.25
N SER A 185 7.54 1.45 3.39
CA SER A 185 7.02 1.88 4.70
C SER A 185 8.13 1.88 5.73
N MET A 186 7.95 2.65 6.80
CA MET A 186 8.83 2.71 7.95
C MET A 186 7.98 2.80 9.21
N ALA A 187 8.34 2.04 10.23
CA ALA A 187 7.78 2.11 11.57
C ALA A 187 8.91 2.05 12.61
N LEU A 188 8.75 2.80 13.68
CA LEU A 188 9.57 2.68 14.88
C LEU A 188 8.70 2.06 15.98
N GLU A 189 9.17 0.95 16.53
CA GLU A 189 8.49 0.23 17.61
C GLU A 189 9.35 0.32 18.86
N ARG A 190 8.75 0.56 20.03
CA ARG A 190 9.41 0.59 21.33
C ARG A 190 9.00 -0.62 22.14
N SER A 191 9.95 -1.28 22.80
CA SER A 191 9.65 -2.40 23.69
C SER A 191 8.82 -1.93 24.89
N HIS A 192 7.85 -2.75 25.29
CA HIS A 192 7.09 -2.56 26.52
C HIS A 192 7.91 -2.93 27.76
N GLU A 193 8.80 -3.92 27.62
CA GLU A 193 9.60 -4.46 28.71
C GLU A 193 10.86 -3.65 28.98
N ASP A 194 11.48 -3.11 27.91
CA ASP A 194 12.69 -2.28 27.99
C ASP A 194 12.47 -0.97 27.22
N PRO A 195 12.18 0.14 27.92
CA PRO A 195 11.91 1.42 27.28
C PRO A 195 13.09 2.01 26.49
N SER A 196 14.30 1.51 26.65
CA SER A 196 15.47 1.92 25.87
C SER A 196 15.70 1.08 24.62
N HIS A 197 14.93 0.01 24.43
CA HIS A 197 15.02 -0.88 23.29
C HIS A 197 13.95 -0.59 22.24
N TYR A 198 14.39 -0.38 21.00
CA TYR A 198 13.55 -0.07 19.83
C TYR A 198 13.85 -0.99 18.66
N ARG A 199 12.86 -1.14 17.78
CA ARG A 199 13.03 -1.71 16.45
C ARG A 199 12.60 -0.70 15.40
N LEU A 200 13.49 -0.47 14.42
CA LEU A 200 13.12 0.19 13.19
C LEU A 200 12.75 -0.89 12.18
N VAL A 201 11.52 -0.83 11.68
CA VAL A 201 10.99 -1.78 10.69
C VAL A 201 10.76 -1.03 9.39
N VAL A 202 11.51 -1.36 8.35
CA VAL A 202 11.38 -0.73 7.02
C VAL A 202 11.07 -1.80 5.99
N ARG A 203 10.07 -1.55 5.14
CA ARG A 203 9.78 -2.40 3.98
C ARG A 203 10.45 -1.83 2.75
N TRP A 204 11.21 -2.68 2.07
CA TRP A 204 11.95 -2.34 0.85
C TRP A 204 11.47 -3.19 -0.32
N GLU A 205 11.63 -2.69 -1.55
CA GLU A 205 11.36 -3.49 -2.76
C GLU A 205 12.36 -4.63 -2.90
N SER A 206 13.62 -4.39 -2.55
CA SER A 206 14.68 -5.39 -2.53
C SER A 206 15.71 -5.13 -1.44
N VAL A 207 16.56 -6.13 -1.15
CA VAL A 207 17.72 -5.96 -0.26
C VAL A 207 18.68 -4.91 -0.83
N ALA A 208 18.87 -4.87 -2.15
CA ALA A 208 19.78 -3.94 -2.81
C ALA A 208 19.33 -2.48 -2.65
N ASP A 209 18.01 -2.20 -2.67
CA ASP A 209 17.50 -0.83 -2.43
C ASP A 209 17.91 -0.30 -1.06
N HIS A 210 17.91 -1.16 -0.03
CA HIS A 210 18.43 -0.79 1.28
C HIS A 210 19.96 -0.73 1.28
N THR A 211 20.64 -1.83 0.93
CA THR A 211 22.09 -2.00 1.21
C THR A 211 22.98 -1.21 0.28
N GLU A 212 22.58 -1.06 -0.98
CA GLU A 212 23.34 -0.35 -2.01
C GLU A 212 22.75 1.04 -2.26
N GLY A 213 21.42 1.12 -2.42
CA GLY A 213 20.70 2.37 -2.69
C GLY A 213 20.72 3.31 -1.50
N PHE A 214 20.03 2.96 -0.43
CA PHE A 214 19.85 3.84 0.73
C PHE A 214 21.13 3.96 1.56
N ARG A 215 21.77 2.85 1.97
CA ARG A 215 22.99 2.90 2.81
C ARG A 215 24.18 3.57 2.12
N GLY A 216 24.23 3.57 0.80
CA GLY A 216 25.22 4.31 0.01
C GLY A 216 24.91 5.79 -0.19
N SER A 217 23.78 6.29 0.28
CA SER A 217 23.26 7.63 -0.03
C SER A 217 23.62 8.68 1.02
N ARG A 218 23.51 9.97 0.63
CA ARG A 218 23.57 11.10 1.57
C ARG A 218 22.42 11.09 2.58
N ALA A 219 21.29 10.50 2.23
CA ALA A 219 20.14 10.35 3.13
C ALA A 219 20.49 9.46 4.33
N PHE A 220 21.19 8.34 4.08
CA PHE A 220 21.67 7.48 5.18
C PHE A 220 22.72 8.16 6.05
N ALA A 221 23.63 8.93 5.48
CA ALA A 221 24.59 9.71 6.26
C ALA A 221 23.85 10.71 7.18
N ARG A 222 22.82 11.39 6.66
CA ARG A 222 21.99 12.30 7.44
C ARG A 222 21.18 11.59 8.53
N TRP A 223 20.63 10.40 8.22
CA TRP A 223 19.98 9.53 9.21
C TRP A 223 20.93 9.24 10.39
N ARG A 224 22.15 8.82 10.11
CA ARG A 224 23.15 8.52 11.15
C ARG A 224 23.53 9.74 11.99
N GLU A 225 23.61 10.92 11.37
CA GLU A 225 23.87 12.17 12.10
C GLU A 225 22.74 12.49 13.08
N LEU A 226 21.47 12.32 12.66
CA LEU A 226 20.32 12.65 13.49
C LEU A 226 20.15 11.70 14.67
N VAL A 227 20.36 10.39 14.47
CA VAL A 227 20.05 9.40 15.52
C VAL A 227 21.26 8.90 16.28
N GLY A 228 22.47 9.07 15.73
CA GLY A 228 23.68 8.42 16.25
C GLY A 228 24.07 8.84 17.67
N GLU A 229 23.87 10.10 18.03
CA GLU A 229 24.18 10.60 19.38
C GLU A 229 23.26 10.05 20.48
N HIS A 230 22.12 9.48 20.10
CA HIS A 230 21.16 8.91 21.04
C HIS A 230 21.35 7.40 21.25
N LEU A 231 22.19 6.74 20.45
CA LEU A 231 22.36 5.29 20.48
C LEU A 231 23.46 4.86 21.44
N ALA A 232 23.16 3.84 22.24
CA ALA A 232 24.11 3.22 23.18
C ALA A 232 25.09 2.26 22.47
N ALA A 233 24.72 1.74 21.29
CA ALA A 233 25.51 0.83 20.47
C ALA A 233 25.15 0.97 18.99
N ASP A 234 26.01 0.47 18.11
CA ASP A 234 25.69 0.41 16.69
C ASP A 234 24.46 -0.49 16.43
N PRO A 235 23.52 -0.05 15.57
CA PRO A 235 22.35 -0.85 15.22
C PRO A 235 22.70 -2.17 14.56
N SER A 236 21.94 -3.23 14.87
CA SER A 236 21.99 -4.52 14.19
C SER A 236 20.78 -4.66 13.27
N ALA A 237 21.01 -4.67 11.95
CA ALA A 237 19.95 -4.78 10.96
C ALA A 237 19.98 -6.13 10.26
N GLN A 238 18.80 -6.73 10.10
CA GLN A 238 18.58 -7.99 9.37
C GLN A 238 17.43 -7.82 8.37
N HIS A 239 17.44 -8.64 7.32
CA HIS A 239 16.40 -8.68 6.31
C HIS A 239 15.58 -9.96 6.42
N PHE A 240 14.27 -9.78 6.37
CA PHE A 240 13.29 -10.86 6.45
C PHE A 240 12.39 -10.84 5.21
N ARG A 241 11.88 -12.01 4.84
CA ARG A 241 10.79 -12.14 3.89
C ARG A 241 9.59 -12.77 4.59
N ASN A 242 8.40 -12.41 4.18
CA ASN A 242 7.20 -13.09 4.66
C ASN A 242 7.18 -14.52 4.10
N VAL A 243 7.02 -15.51 4.97
CA VAL A 243 6.92 -16.94 4.59
C VAL A 243 5.53 -17.51 4.88
N LEU A 244 4.72 -16.82 5.67
CA LEU A 244 3.35 -17.19 6.01
C LEU A 244 2.55 -15.94 6.39
N THR A 245 1.38 -15.80 5.80
CA THR A 245 0.31 -14.90 6.29
C THR A 245 -0.87 -15.81 6.63
N ALA A 246 -1.31 -15.82 7.89
CA ALA A 246 -2.29 -16.78 8.37
C ALA A 246 -3.74 -16.26 8.42
N PHE A 247 -3.94 -14.93 8.43
CA PHE A 247 -5.24 -14.23 8.41
C PHE A 247 -5.05 -12.77 8.01
#